data_cd72babd63bc1d19622038441d3386ba
#
_entry.id   cd72babd63bc1d19622038441d3386ba
#
_cell.length_a   1.000
_cell.length_b   1.000
_cell.length_c   1.000
_cell.angle_alpha   90.00
_cell.angle_beta   90.00
_cell.angle_gamma   90.00
#
_symmetry.space_group_name_H-M   'P 1'
#
loop_
_entity.id
_entity.type
_entity.pdbx_description
1 polymer ?
#
loop_
_entity_poly.entity_id
_entity_poly.type
_entity_poly.pdbx_seq_one_letter_code
_entity_poly.pdbx_strand_id
1 'polypeptide(L)'
;MAATRRITVGVVTAAVCAAGLAGCGTERGTGAGQQPGGQASPAPAPENAVRLIGDGSTAHTGAQPHQPRPQRLKPGQKPPQFVVFSWDGAGEDSQKLFSHFRKVGKANNATMTYFLSGVYLLPEELKEKYEAPQHGPGRSDIGFNDREGIADTVREVRGAWLEGNEIGTHFNGHFCGPEGGVGTWSVGEWKSEIAQAKSFVKTWKSHSGLKDAAPLPFDYDKELIGARTPCLEGQENFISAAADLGFRYDSSGIGNQVWPGKKKGLWDIPLQLVPLPGRDFETLSMDYNFMVNQSGTTTQGDPAMHDTWGNQLRDGLIQAYDRAYQGNRAPLIIGNHFESWNGGTYMRAIEETIEHVCTKPETRCVSFRQLVDWLDAQDPKVLAQLRDLKVGKEPKQGWAKFPAKTPAAPAKPGGSGKDEAEGA
;
A
#
# COMPACT_ATOMS: atom_id res chain seq x y z
N MET A 1 -20.10 -9.08 -50.74
CA MET A 1 -21.06 -10.21 -50.57
C MET A 1 -21.00 -10.61 -49.12
N ALA A 2 -22.06 -10.26 -48.38
CA ALA A 2 -22.16 -10.48 -46.93
C ALA A 2 -22.77 -11.87 -46.66
N ALA A 3 -22.22 -12.61 -45.72
CA ALA A 3 -22.81 -13.82 -45.21
C ALA A 3 -23.06 -13.69 -43.70
N THR A 4 -24.32 -13.40 -43.38
CA THR A 4 -24.83 -13.32 -42.01
C THR A 4 -25.10 -14.72 -41.48
N ARG A 5 -24.46 -15.16 -40.41
CA ARG A 5 -24.86 -16.35 -39.65
C ARG A 5 -25.62 -15.96 -38.40
N ARG A 6 -26.87 -16.36 -38.32
CA ARG A 6 -27.73 -16.29 -37.14
C ARG A 6 -27.43 -17.49 -36.23
N ILE A 7 -27.19 -17.24 -34.95
CA ILE A 7 -27.11 -18.26 -33.91
C ILE A 7 -28.37 -18.17 -33.06
N THR A 8 -29.09 -19.29 -33.00
CA THR A 8 -30.35 -19.49 -32.27
C THR A 8 -30.04 -19.79 -30.79
N VAL A 9 -30.63 -19.00 -29.88
CA VAL A 9 -30.54 -19.21 -28.42
C VAL A 9 -31.66 -20.14 -28.02
N GLY A 10 -31.32 -21.32 -27.43
CA GLY A 10 -32.26 -22.24 -26.80
C GLY A 10 -32.45 -21.86 -25.34
N VAL A 11 -33.71 -21.64 -24.97
CA VAL A 11 -34.15 -21.41 -23.59
C VAL A 11 -34.44 -22.78 -22.95
N VAL A 12 -33.79 -23.07 -21.83
CA VAL A 12 -34.10 -24.24 -20.97
C VAL A 12 -34.78 -23.71 -19.71
N THR A 13 -36.06 -24.05 -19.59
CA THR A 13 -36.89 -23.79 -18.41
C THR A 13 -36.75 -24.96 -17.43
N ALA A 14 -36.30 -24.70 -16.20
CA ALA A 14 -36.33 -25.69 -15.11
C ALA A 14 -37.48 -25.36 -14.15
N ALA A 15 -38.37 -26.31 -13.94
CA ALA A 15 -39.51 -26.22 -13.03
C ALA A 15 -39.10 -26.54 -11.59
N VAL A 16 -39.59 -25.72 -10.66
CA VAL A 16 -39.44 -25.93 -9.22
C VAL A 16 -40.67 -26.60 -8.67
N CYS A 17 -40.53 -27.80 -8.07
CA CYS A 17 -41.55 -28.45 -7.29
C CYS A 17 -41.52 -28.01 -5.85
N ALA A 18 -42.62 -27.45 -5.36
CA ALA A 18 -42.87 -27.18 -3.95
C ALA A 18 -43.59 -28.38 -3.32
N ALA A 19 -43.11 -28.83 -2.18
CA ALA A 19 -43.86 -29.77 -1.32
C ALA A 19 -44.00 -29.13 0.07
N GLY A 20 -45.24 -28.85 0.43
CA GLY A 20 -45.60 -28.40 1.75
C GLY A 20 -45.96 -29.59 2.65
N LEU A 21 -45.72 -29.43 3.95
CA LEU A 21 -46.36 -30.27 4.98
C LEU A 21 -46.78 -29.36 6.15
N ALA A 22 -48.07 -29.36 6.38
CA ALA A 22 -48.74 -28.73 7.53
C ALA A 22 -48.75 -29.70 8.72
N GLY A 23 -48.60 -29.21 9.92
CA GLY A 23 -48.79 -29.92 11.17
C GLY A 23 -49.39 -29.01 12.21
N CYS A 24 -50.71 -29.13 12.46
CA CYS A 24 -51.42 -28.53 13.57
C CYS A 24 -51.21 -29.34 14.84
N GLY A 25 -51.02 -28.66 15.96
CA GLY A 25 -51.10 -29.20 17.29
C GLY A 25 -51.54 -28.11 18.31
N THR A 26 -52.80 -28.16 18.70
CA THR A 26 -53.38 -27.32 19.76
C THR A 26 -53.26 -28.04 21.09
N GLU A 27 -52.78 -27.32 22.15
CA GLU A 27 -53.26 -27.58 23.52
C GLU A 27 -53.21 -26.30 24.37
N ARG A 28 -54.32 -26.12 25.13
CA ARG A 28 -54.57 -25.05 26.09
C ARG A 28 -53.95 -25.41 27.45
N GLY A 29 -53.35 -24.44 28.11
CA GLY A 29 -53.02 -24.51 29.53
C GLY A 29 -52.98 -23.11 30.13
N THR A 30 -53.92 -22.88 31.03
CA THR A 30 -54.14 -21.65 31.82
C THR A 30 -53.17 -21.54 32.97
N GLY A 31 -52.68 -20.31 33.27
CA GLY A 31 -51.98 -20.04 34.52
C GLY A 31 -51.37 -18.66 34.55
N ALA A 32 -51.97 -17.75 35.32
CA ALA A 32 -51.56 -16.37 35.53
C ALA A 32 -50.32 -16.27 36.43
N GLY A 33 -49.47 -15.30 36.14
CA GLY A 33 -48.37 -14.87 37.00
C GLY A 33 -47.63 -13.70 36.37
N GLN A 34 -48.07 -12.46 36.64
CA GLN A 34 -47.30 -11.26 36.29
C GLN A 34 -46.14 -11.11 37.25
N GLN A 35 -44.91 -11.03 36.70
CA GLN A 35 -43.76 -10.43 37.34
C GLN A 35 -43.17 -9.30 36.49
N PRO A 36 -42.58 -8.24 37.09
CA PRO A 36 -42.28 -6.99 36.40
C PRO A 36 -41.04 -7.14 35.49
N GLY A 37 -41.12 -6.44 34.35
CA GLY A 37 -40.14 -6.45 33.30
C GLY A 37 -38.73 -6.08 33.75
N GLY A 38 -37.84 -7.05 33.69
CA GLY A 38 -36.41 -6.79 33.54
C GLY A 38 -36.16 -6.41 32.09
N GLN A 39 -35.70 -5.19 31.85
CA GLN A 39 -35.12 -4.82 30.54
C GLN A 39 -33.94 -5.74 30.29
N ALA A 40 -34.09 -6.69 29.38
CA ALA A 40 -32.97 -7.46 28.84
C ALA A 40 -32.00 -6.47 28.15
N SER A 41 -30.81 -6.34 28.66
CA SER A 41 -29.73 -5.67 27.94
C SER A 41 -29.62 -6.30 26.54
N PRO A 42 -29.53 -5.50 25.48
CA PRO A 42 -29.36 -6.06 24.13
C PRO A 42 -28.13 -6.95 24.14
N ALA A 43 -28.28 -8.16 23.63
CA ALA A 43 -27.17 -9.08 23.43
C ALA A 43 -26.04 -8.35 22.66
N PRO A 44 -24.77 -8.52 23.02
CA PRO A 44 -23.68 -7.94 22.24
C PRO A 44 -23.83 -8.38 20.81
N ALA A 45 -23.82 -7.41 19.89
CA ALA A 45 -23.82 -7.71 18.45
C ALA A 45 -22.64 -8.62 18.13
N PRO A 46 -22.80 -9.61 17.22
CA PRO A 46 -21.71 -10.48 16.85
C PRO A 46 -20.51 -9.64 16.40
N GLU A 47 -19.32 -9.95 16.88
CA GLU A 47 -18.07 -9.20 16.69
C GLU A 47 -17.71 -8.93 15.20
N ASN A 48 -18.41 -9.53 14.26
CA ASN A 48 -18.21 -9.46 12.81
C ASN A 48 -19.37 -8.80 12.05
N ALA A 49 -20.23 -8.03 12.70
CA ALA A 49 -21.31 -7.34 11.99
C ALA A 49 -20.73 -6.21 11.12
N VAL A 50 -20.97 -6.25 9.81
CA VAL A 50 -20.63 -5.18 8.86
C VAL A 50 -21.36 -3.90 9.30
N ARG A 51 -20.61 -2.86 9.67
CA ARG A 51 -21.15 -1.56 10.05
C ARG A 51 -20.78 -0.53 8.98
N LEU A 52 -21.77 -0.03 8.26
CA LEU A 52 -21.60 1.04 7.28
C LEU A 52 -21.12 2.34 7.96
N ILE A 53 -20.29 3.10 7.25
CA ILE A 53 -19.76 4.40 7.68
C ILE A 53 -20.25 5.48 6.71
N GLY A 54 -20.69 6.61 7.26
CA GLY A 54 -21.16 7.75 6.47
C GLY A 54 -22.31 7.40 5.54
N ASP A 55 -22.14 7.63 4.23
CA ASP A 55 -23.12 7.34 3.18
C ASP A 55 -23.14 5.86 2.76
N GLY A 56 -22.38 5.01 3.41
CA GLY A 56 -22.22 3.60 3.09
C GLY A 56 -21.18 3.32 2.01
N SER A 57 -20.37 4.29 1.63
CA SER A 57 -19.20 4.10 0.74
C SER A 57 -18.13 3.20 1.33
N THR A 58 -17.97 3.27 2.65
CA THR A 58 -17.03 2.47 3.44
C THR A 58 -17.77 1.75 4.58
N ALA A 59 -17.13 0.73 5.14
CA ALA A 59 -17.69 -0.04 6.24
C ALA A 59 -16.60 -0.55 7.19
N HIS A 60 -16.93 -0.71 8.45
CA HIS A 60 -16.10 -1.46 9.38
C HIS A 60 -16.48 -2.94 9.31
N THR A 61 -15.56 -3.80 8.86
CA THR A 61 -15.77 -5.25 8.70
C THR A 61 -14.87 -6.08 9.61
N GLY A 62 -14.19 -5.45 10.56
CA GLY A 62 -13.20 -6.10 11.42
C GLY A 62 -11.76 -5.88 10.97
N ALA A 63 -10.85 -6.70 11.46
CA ALA A 63 -9.44 -6.65 11.10
C ALA A 63 -9.22 -7.08 9.65
N GLN A 64 -8.23 -6.47 8.99
CA GLN A 64 -7.86 -6.86 7.64
C GLN A 64 -7.41 -8.33 7.61
N PRO A 65 -7.93 -9.15 6.66
CA PRO A 65 -7.49 -10.54 6.50
C PRO A 65 -6.00 -10.63 6.11
N HIS A 66 -5.42 -11.82 6.29
CA HIS A 66 -4.08 -12.17 5.80
C HIS A 66 -2.93 -11.29 6.33
N GLN A 67 -3.11 -10.63 7.49
CA GLN A 67 -2.04 -9.87 8.10
C GLN A 67 -1.13 -10.77 8.94
N PRO A 68 0.19 -10.87 8.63
CA PRO A 68 1.12 -11.65 9.40
C PRO A 68 1.37 -11.02 10.77
N ARG A 69 1.57 -11.83 11.80
CA ARG A 69 2.04 -11.32 13.09
C ARG A 69 3.52 -10.95 12.98
N PRO A 70 3.92 -9.71 13.28
CA PRO A 70 5.32 -9.32 13.26
C PRO A 70 6.12 -10.11 14.29
N GLN A 71 7.29 -10.59 13.89
CA GLN A 71 8.17 -11.33 14.78
C GLN A 71 9.45 -10.55 15.04
N ARG A 72 9.84 -10.45 16.30
CA ARG A 72 11.13 -9.87 16.68
C ARG A 72 12.28 -10.74 16.21
N LEU A 73 13.32 -10.08 15.71
CA LEU A 73 14.55 -10.73 15.30
C LEU A 73 15.26 -11.32 16.53
N LYS A 74 15.58 -12.60 16.48
CA LYS A 74 16.33 -13.28 17.53
C LYS A 74 17.84 -13.10 17.32
N PRO A 75 18.66 -13.13 18.40
CA PRO A 75 20.11 -13.14 18.25
C PRO A 75 20.57 -14.26 17.31
N GLY A 76 21.47 -13.94 16.39
CA GLY A 76 21.99 -14.87 15.39
C GLY A 76 21.08 -15.12 14.18
N GLN A 77 19.92 -14.49 14.14
CA GLN A 77 18.97 -14.64 13.05
C GLN A 77 19.17 -13.52 11.99
N LYS A 78 19.20 -13.92 10.72
CA LYS A 78 19.10 -12.97 9.60
C LYS A 78 17.69 -12.39 9.52
N PRO A 79 17.52 -11.09 9.22
CA PRO A 79 16.22 -10.55 8.82
C PRO A 79 15.71 -11.26 7.55
N PRO A 80 14.40 -11.41 7.38
CA PRO A 80 13.86 -11.74 6.06
C PRO A 80 14.30 -10.71 5.02
N GLN A 81 14.46 -11.13 3.76
CA GLN A 81 14.58 -10.19 2.68
C GLN A 81 13.19 -9.65 2.34
N PHE A 82 12.90 -8.43 2.74
CA PHE A 82 11.65 -7.78 2.38
C PHE A 82 11.75 -7.19 0.97
N VAL A 83 10.67 -7.38 0.20
CA VAL A 83 10.46 -6.69 -1.07
C VAL A 83 9.07 -6.06 -1.02
N VAL A 84 8.98 -4.78 -1.35
CA VAL A 84 7.72 -4.05 -1.42
C VAL A 84 7.48 -3.64 -2.86
N PHE A 85 6.43 -4.18 -3.46
CA PHE A 85 5.90 -3.70 -4.73
C PHE A 85 4.77 -2.70 -4.44
N SER A 86 4.83 -1.53 -5.03
CA SER A 86 3.85 -0.49 -4.85
C SER A 86 3.43 0.12 -6.18
N TRP A 87 2.19 0.61 -6.25
CA TRP A 87 1.55 1.08 -7.47
C TRP A 87 1.03 2.49 -7.24
N ASP A 88 1.55 3.44 -8.01
CA ASP A 88 1.17 4.85 -7.93
C ASP A 88 -0.03 5.13 -8.83
N GLY A 89 -1.00 5.90 -8.33
CA GLY A 89 -2.22 6.18 -9.07
C GLY A 89 -3.08 4.92 -9.28
N ALA A 90 -3.23 4.08 -8.24
CA ALA A 90 -3.96 2.83 -8.36
C ALA A 90 -5.44 3.06 -8.74
N GLY A 91 -5.77 2.80 -9.98
CA GLY A 91 -7.11 2.77 -10.54
C GLY A 91 -7.23 1.60 -11.52
N GLU A 92 -8.45 1.15 -11.81
CA GLU A 92 -8.68 0.13 -12.84
C GLU A 92 -9.22 0.79 -14.10
N ASP A 93 -8.70 0.38 -15.24
CA ASP A 93 -9.12 0.87 -16.55
C ASP A 93 -9.33 -0.29 -17.55
N SER A 94 -9.45 0.03 -18.82
CA SER A 94 -9.63 -0.96 -19.89
C SER A 94 -8.44 -1.91 -20.07
N GLN A 95 -7.25 -1.55 -19.60
CA GLN A 95 -6.05 -2.38 -19.69
C GLN A 95 -6.06 -3.51 -18.65
N LYS A 96 -6.88 -3.39 -17.61
CA LYS A 96 -7.07 -4.41 -16.54
C LYS A 96 -5.78 -4.76 -15.79
N LEU A 97 -4.84 -3.81 -15.67
CA LEU A 97 -3.56 -4.03 -15.03
C LEU A 97 -3.69 -4.16 -13.51
N PHE A 98 -4.55 -3.39 -12.86
CA PHE A 98 -4.77 -3.53 -11.42
C PHE A 98 -5.26 -4.94 -11.07
N SER A 99 -6.34 -5.40 -11.73
CA SER A 99 -6.87 -6.76 -11.52
C SER A 99 -5.87 -7.86 -11.92
N HIS A 100 -5.02 -7.61 -12.92
CA HIS A 100 -3.95 -8.52 -13.31
C HIS A 100 -2.92 -8.68 -12.18
N PHE A 101 -2.34 -7.57 -11.69
CA PHE A 101 -1.32 -7.63 -10.67
C PHE A 101 -1.83 -8.09 -9.29
N ARG A 102 -3.11 -7.91 -8.98
CA ARG A 102 -3.72 -8.60 -7.84
C ARG A 102 -3.63 -10.13 -7.99
N LYS A 103 -3.90 -10.67 -9.19
CA LYS A 103 -3.79 -12.12 -9.45
C LYS A 103 -2.34 -12.59 -9.37
N VAL A 104 -1.40 -11.83 -9.96
CA VAL A 104 0.04 -12.11 -9.88
C VAL A 104 0.51 -12.14 -8.42
N GLY A 105 0.13 -11.13 -7.63
CA GLY A 105 0.47 -11.08 -6.20
C GLY A 105 -0.06 -12.29 -5.44
N LYS A 106 -1.32 -12.64 -5.64
CA LYS A 106 -1.93 -13.81 -5.00
C LYS A 106 -1.27 -15.12 -5.40
N ALA A 107 -0.91 -15.29 -6.68
CA ALA A 107 -0.24 -16.49 -7.18
C ALA A 107 1.16 -16.67 -6.57
N ASN A 108 1.84 -15.58 -6.22
CA ASN A 108 3.21 -15.57 -5.71
C ASN A 108 3.30 -15.27 -4.21
N ASN A 109 2.19 -15.34 -3.48
CA ASN A 109 2.13 -15.04 -2.04
C ASN A 109 2.72 -13.65 -1.70
N ALA A 110 2.51 -12.69 -2.58
CA ALA A 110 2.96 -11.31 -2.43
C ALA A 110 1.77 -10.41 -2.05
N THR A 111 1.91 -9.65 -0.97
CA THR A 111 1.05 -8.51 -0.68
C THR A 111 1.72 -7.23 -1.15
N MET A 112 0.94 -6.30 -1.67
CA MET A 112 1.41 -5.08 -2.31
C MET A 112 0.78 -3.86 -1.66
N THR A 113 1.27 -2.67 -1.98
CA THR A 113 0.63 -1.40 -1.62
C THR A 113 0.13 -0.70 -2.87
N TYR A 114 -1.15 -0.31 -2.84
CA TYR A 114 -1.80 0.45 -3.89
C TYR A 114 -2.03 1.88 -3.38
N PHE A 115 -1.30 2.83 -3.94
CA PHE A 115 -1.47 4.25 -3.64
C PHE A 115 -2.58 4.81 -4.53
N LEU A 116 -3.78 4.88 -3.97
CA LEU A 116 -5.00 5.32 -4.67
C LEU A 116 -4.98 6.82 -4.91
N SER A 117 -5.31 7.27 -6.13
CA SER A 117 -5.63 8.67 -6.41
C SER A 117 -7.11 8.93 -6.16
N GLY A 118 -7.42 9.87 -5.27
CA GLY A 118 -8.80 10.13 -4.82
C GLY A 118 -9.73 10.57 -5.95
N VAL A 119 -9.22 11.33 -6.93
CA VAL A 119 -10.02 11.78 -8.08
C VAL A 119 -10.54 10.63 -8.95
N TYR A 120 -9.94 9.44 -8.86
CA TYR A 120 -10.47 8.24 -9.55
C TYR A 120 -11.78 7.72 -8.95
N LEU A 121 -12.19 8.24 -7.78
CA LEU A 121 -13.49 7.97 -7.15
C LEU A 121 -14.45 9.16 -7.22
N LEU A 122 -14.09 10.20 -7.97
CA LEU A 122 -14.91 11.35 -8.25
C LEU A 122 -15.25 11.36 -9.75
N PRO A 123 -16.56 11.35 -10.12
CA PRO A 123 -16.94 11.37 -11.53
C PRO A 123 -16.62 12.72 -12.18
N GLU A 124 -16.25 12.70 -13.48
CA GLU A 124 -15.86 13.88 -14.25
C GLU A 124 -16.90 15.02 -14.18
N GLU A 125 -18.19 14.71 -14.16
CA GLU A 125 -19.28 15.69 -14.04
C GLU A 125 -19.32 16.41 -12.69
N LEU A 126 -18.62 15.88 -11.68
CA LEU A 126 -18.49 16.47 -10.35
C LEU A 126 -17.07 16.96 -10.02
N LYS A 127 -16.20 17.05 -11.01
CA LYS A 127 -14.79 17.44 -10.82
C LYS A 127 -14.59 18.73 -10.03
N GLU A 128 -15.50 19.70 -10.17
CA GLU A 128 -15.45 20.98 -9.45
C GLU A 128 -15.55 20.82 -7.92
N LYS A 129 -15.86 19.62 -7.42
CA LYS A 129 -15.77 19.31 -5.99
C LYS A 129 -14.33 19.10 -5.49
N TYR A 130 -13.39 18.92 -6.40
CA TYR A 130 -11.97 18.90 -6.06
C TYR A 130 -11.43 20.32 -6.09
N GLU A 131 -11.08 20.82 -4.90
CA GLU A 131 -10.44 22.12 -4.69
C GLU A 131 -8.91 21.94 -4.70
N ALA A 132 -8.34 21.90 -5.89
CA ALA A 132 -6.91 21.66 -6.09
C ALA A 132 -6.07 22.78 -5.46
N PRO A 133 -5.12 22.48 -4.55
CA PRO A 133 -4.22 23.50 -3.98
C PRO A 133 -3.50 24.28 -5.10
N GLN A 134 -3.49 25.61 -4.99
CA GLN A 134 -2.87 26.55 -5.94
C GLN A 134 -3.44 26.52 -7.37
N HIS A 135 -4.52 25.79 -7.61
CA HIS A 135 -5.21 25.70 -8.89
C HIS A 135 -6.71 26.00 -8.76
N GLY A 136 -7.39 26.19 -9.86
CA GLY A 136 -8.85 26.34 -9.84
C GLY A 136 -9.55 25.00 -9.54
N PRO A 137 -10.80 25.05 -9.03
CA PRO A 137 -11.59 23.85 -8.80
C PRO A 137 -11.66 22.96 -10.04
N GLY A 138 -11.68 21.63 -9.85
CA GLY A 138 -11.76 20.65 -10.92
C GLY A 138 -10.50 20.50 -11.78
N ARG A 139 -9.39 21.16 -11.43
CA ARG A 139 -8.11 20.98 -12.15
C ARG A 139 -7.40 19.73 -11.63
N SER A 140 -6.84 18.96 -12.56
CA SER A 140 -6.05 17.76 -12.28
C SER A 140 -5.16 17.49 -13.48
N ASP A 141 -3.92 17.03 -13.26
CA ASP A 141 -3.00 16.56 -14.31
C ASP A 141 -3.24 15.08 -14.66
N ILE A 142 -4.08 14.39 -13.89
CA ILE A 142 -4.58 13.05 -14.19
C ILE A 142 -6.11 13.10 -14.39
N GLY A 143 -6.64 12.09 -15.08
CA GLY A 143 -8.07 12.05 -15.40
C GLY A 143 -8.98 11.80 -14.20
N PHE A 144 -10.23 12.21 -14.33
CA PHE A 144 -11.32 11.72 -13.49
C PHE A 144 -11.95 10.51 -14.17
N ASN A 145 -12.63 9.67 -13.40
CA ASN A 145 -13.34 8.51 -13.95
C ASN A 145 -14.80 8.84 -14.29
N ASP A 146 -15.37 8.04 -15.18
CA ASP A 146 -16.80 7.91 -15.29
C ASP A 146 -17.36 6.93 -14.24
N ARG A 147 -18.67 6.72 -14.27
CA ARG A 147 -19.34 5.83 -13.32
C ARG A 147 -18.85 4.38 -13.41
N GLU A 148 -18.53 3.88 -14.60
CA GLU A 148 -18.04 2.51 -14.81
C GLU A 148 -16.62 2.34 -14.29
N GLY A 149 -15.74 3.29 -14.60
CA GLY A 149 -14.36 3.31 -14.07
C GLY A 149 -14.31 3.40 -12.56
N ILE A 150 -15.22 4.16 -11.92
CA ILE A 150 -15.37 4.18 -10.46
C ILE A 150 -15.78 2.80 -9.93
N ALA A 151 -16.78 2.16 -10.56
CA ALA A 151 -17.24 0.83 -10.14
C ALA A 151 -16.14 -0.21 -10.24
N ASP A 152 -15.37 -0.19 -11.32
CA ASP A 152 -14.24 -1.07 -11.58
C ASP A 152 -13.13 -0.83 -10.54
N THR A 153 -12.72 0.43 -10.33
CA THR A 153 -11.69 0.78 -9.35
C THR A 153 -12.10 0.37 -7.92
N VAL A 154 -13.33 0.65 -7.51
CA VAL A 154 -13.83 0.25 -6.18
C VAL A 154 -13.84 -1.26 -6.01
N ARG A 155 -14.21 -2.02 -7.05
CA ARG A 155 -14.18 -3.48 -7.03
C ARG A 155 -12.76 -4.00 -6.81
N GLU A 156 -11.78 -3.43 -7.50
CA GLU A 156 -10.38 -3.85 -7.40
C GLU A 156 -9.76 -3.42 -6.05
N VAL A 157 -10.00 -2.20 -5.59
CA VAL A 157 -9.57 -1.73 -4.25
C VAL A 157 -10.16 -2.59 -3.14
N ARG A 158 -11.48 -2.91 -3.23
CA ARG A 158 -12.14 -3.82 -2.30
C ARG A 158 -11.49 -5.20 -2.28
N GLY A 159 -11.27 -5.79 -3.46
CA GLY A 159 -10.64 -7.09 -3.59
C GLY A 159 -9.20 -7.10 -3.07
N ALA A 160 -8.42 -6.08 -3.40
CA ALA A 160 -7.05 -5.93 -2.93
C ALA A 160 -6.96 -5.93 -1.40
N TRP A 161 -7.81 -5.15 -0.72
CA TRP A 161 -7.82 -5.11 0.74
C TRP A 161 -8.21 -6.46 1.36
N LEU A 162 -9.21 -7.14 0.80
CA LEU A 162 -9.64 -8.47 1.28
C LEU A 162 -8.57 -9.56 1.05
N GLU A 163 -7.66 -9.35 0.13
CA GLU A 163 -6.51 -10.23 -0.13
C GLU A 163 -5.28 -9.86 0.73
N GLY A 164 -5.39 -8.88 1.63
CA GLY A 164 -4.35 -8.47 2.55
C GLY A 164 -3.43 -7.35 2.05
N ASN A 165 -3.70 -6.80 0.86
CA ASN A 165 -2.95 -5.68 0.31
C ASN A 165 -3.33 -4.36 1.00
N GLU A 166 -2.41 -3.40 1.03
CA GLU A 166 -2.60 -2.08 1.62
C GLU A 166 -3.15 -1.09 0.60
N ILE A 167 -4.03 -0.19 1.08
CA ILE A 167 -4.55 0.94 0.32
C ILE A 167 -4.01 2.24 0.94
N GLY A 168 -2.93 2.76 0.36
CA GLY A 168 -2.38 4.06 0.69
C GLY A 168 -2.99 5.18 -0.16
N THR A 169 -2.35 6.35 -0.23
CA THR A 169 -2.79 7.45 -1.10
C THR A 169 -1.66 7.97 -1.98
N HIS A 170 -2.02 8.27 -3.25
CA HIS A 170 -1.24 9.09 -4.17
C HIS A 170 -1.88 10.48 -4.36
N PHE A 171 -2.70 10.86 -3.37
CA PHE A 171 -3.45 12.12 -3.28
C PHE A 171 -4.51 12.26 -4.38
N ASN A 172 -4.57 13.42 -5.09
CA ASN A 172 -5.64 13.67 -6.05
C ASN A 172 -5.11 14.15 -7.42
N GLY A 173 -4.77 15.44 -7.56
CA GLY A 173 -4.58 16.08 -8.85
C GLY A 173 -3.23 15.88 -9.54
N HIS A 174 -2.22 15.32 -8.89
CA HIS A 174 -0.91 14.92 -9.42
C HIS A 174 -0.12 16.06 -10.09
N PHE A 175 -0.08 17.24 -9.46
CA PHE A 175 0.65 18.39 -10.01
C PHE A 175 2.15 18.30 -9.77
N CYS A 176 2.94 18.49 -10.83
CA CYS A 176 4.40 18.42 -10.78
C CYS A 176 5.05 19.76 -11.16
N GLY A 177 6.28 19.97 -10.69
CA GLY A 177 7.11 21.10 -11.10
C GLY A 177 6.90 22.38 -10.30
N PRO A 178 7.57 23.48 -10.72
CA PRO A 178 7.72 24.68 -9.87
C PRO A 178 6.48 25.57 -9.82
N GLU A 179 5.55 25.44 -10.76
CA GLU A 179 4.37 26.33 -10.86
C GLU A 179 3.11 25.60 -10.32
N GLY A 180 2.85 25.74 -9.02
CA GLY A 180 1.70 25.12 -8.36
C GLY A 180 1.83 23.61 -8.13
N GLY A 181 2.95 23.02 -8.46
CA GLY A 181 3.23 21.61 -8.20
C GLY A 181 3.34 21.30 -6.70
N VAL A 182 3.16 20.04 -6.34
CA VAL A 182 3.11 19.56 -4.95
C VAL A 182 4.38 19.90 -4.15
N GLY A 183 5.51 20.14 -4.84
CA GLY A 183 6.77 20.61 -4.24
C GLY A 183 6.67 22.00 -3.61
N THR A 184 5.71 22.82 -4.02
CA THR A 184 5.51 24.19 -3.54
C THR A 184 4.47 24.29 -2.42
N TRP A 185 3.73 23.20 -2.13
CA TRP A 185 2.61 23.22 -1.21
C TRP A 185 3.01 23.39 0.25
N SER A 186 2.27 24.23 0.95
CA SER A 186 2.37 24.40 2.39
C SER A 186 1.84 23.18 3.16
N VAL A 187 2.13 23.09 4.44
CA VAL A 187 1.57 22.07 5.34
C VAL A 187 0.04 22.11 5.37
N GLY A 188 -0.55 23.30 5.29
CA GLY A 188 -2.01 23.49 5.25
C GLY A 188 -2.63 22.92 3.96
N GLU A 189 -2.01 23.18 2.81
CA GLU A 189 -2.43 22.66 1.51
C GLU A 189 -2.31 21.13 1.46
N TRP A 190 -1.24 20.54 2.00
CA TRP A 190 -1.12 19.09 2.15
C TRP A 190 -2.21 18.49 3.03
N LYS A 191 -2.57 19.15 4.15
CA LYS A 191 -3.69 18.70 4.99
C LYS A 191 -5.03 18.75 4.26
N SER A 192 -5.28 19.81 3.48
CA SER A 192 -6.47 19.92 2.63
C SER A 192 -6.52 18.81 1.60
N GLU A 193 -5.41 18.56 0.91
CA GLU A 193 -5.30 17.52 -0.12
C GLU A 193 -5.57 16.12 0.44
N ILE A 194 -5.00 15.79 1.60
CA ILE A 194 -5.26 14.53 2.30
C ILE A 194 -6.74 14.41 2.71
N ALA A 195 -7.33 15.50 3.22
CA ALA A 195 -8.73 15.51 3.61
C ALA A 195 -9.66 15.27 2.42
N GLN A 196 -9.36 15.86 1.28
CA GLN A 196 -10.12 15.65 0.04
C GLN A 196 -9.97 14.21 -0.48
N ALA A 197 -8.75 13.64 -0.51
CA ALA A 197 -8.53 12.25 -0.88
C ALA A 197 -9.34 11.30 0.01
N LYS A 198 -9.33 11.51 1.34
CA LYS A 198 -10.17 10.76 2.28
C LYS A 198 -11.66 10.95 1.99
N SER A 199 -12.08 12.17 1.70
CA SER A 199 -13.49 12.48 1.41
C SER A 199 -13.98 11.71 0.20
N PHE A 200 -13.24 11.71 -0.91
CA PHE A 200 -13.64 11.00 -2.13
C PHE A 200 -13.79 9.50 -1.90
N VAL A 201 -12.87 8.88 -1.15
CA VAL A 201 -12.98 7.47 -0.76
C VAL A 201 -14.20 7.21 0.14
N LYS A 202 -14.57 8.14 1.01
CA LYS A 202 -15.67 7.98 1.98
C LYS A 202 -17.04 8.35 1.41
N THR A 203 -17.11 8.93 0.21
CA THR A 203 -18.36 9.42 -0.40
C THR A 203 -18.53 9.00 -1.87
N TRP A 204 -17.76 8.01 -2.35
CA TRP A 204 -17.82 7.59 -3.74
C TRP A 204 -19.22 7.15 -4.19
N LYS A 205 -20.02 6.53 -3.30
CA LYS A 205 -21.41 6.14 -3.61
C LYS A 205 -22.31 7.32 -3.87
N SER A 206 -22.23 8.35 -3.04
CA SER A 206 -23.01 9.59 -3.20
C SER A 206 -22.62 10.33 -4.46
N HIS A 207 -21.33 10.31 -4.80
CA HIS A 207 -20.84 11.00 -6.00
C HIS A 207 -21.17 10.22 -7.29
N SER A 208 -20.97 8.92 -7.33
CA SER A 208 -21.19 8.10 -8.52
C SER A 208 -22.64 7.64 -8.70
N GLY A 209 -23.47 7.72 -7.65
CA GLY A 209 -24.83 7.17 -7.67
C GLY A 209 -24.89 5.64 -7.63
N LEU A 210 -23.80 4.95 -7.36
CA LEU A 210 -23.70 3.46 -7.28
C LEU A 210 -24.15 2.94 -5.91
N LYS A 211 -25.39 3.26 -5.51
CA LYS A 211 -25.90 2.99 -4.15
C LYS A 211 -25.90 1.52 -3.76
N ASP A 212 -26.17 0.63 -4.71
CA ASP A 212 -26.30 -0.82 -4.48
C ASP A 212 -24.94 -1.56 -4.51
N ALA A 213 -23.87 -0.90 -4.92
CA ALA A 213 -22.54 -1.51 -4.95
C ALA A 213 -22.03 -1.81 -3.53
N ALA A 214 -21.25 -2.89 -3.38
CA ALA A 214 -20.67 -3.26 -2.09
C ALA A 214 -19.74 -2.15 -1.55
N PRO A 215 -19.79 -1.80 -0.24
CA PRO A 215 -18.88 -0.80 0.33
C PRO A 215 -17.43 -1.27 0.29
N LEU A 216 -16.50 -0.33 0.37
CA LEU A 216 -15.11 -0.64 0.73
C LEU A 216 -15.11 -1.19 2.17
N PRO A 217 -14.40 -2.31 2.44
CA PRO A 217 -14.55 -3.08 3.67
C PRO A 217 -13.72 -2.52 4.85
N PHE A 218 -13.35 -1.25 4.81
CA PHE A 218 -12.50 -0.60 5.80
C PHE A 218 -12.98 0.80 6.15
N ASP A 219 -12.58 1.27 7.32
CA ASP A 219 -12.63 2.66 7.74
C ASP A 219 -11.38 3.37 7.21
N TYR A 220 -11.53 4.22 6.17
CA TYR A 220 -10.37 4.81 5.50
C TYR A 220 -9.60 5.79 6.39
N ASP A 221 -10.23 6.35 7.43
CA ASP A 221 -9.50 7.17 8.42
C ASP A 221 -8.49 6.35 9.23
N LYS A 222 -8.70 5.04 9.34
CA LYS A 222 -7.80 4.09 10.02
C LYS A 222 -6.92 3.30 9.04
N GLU A 223 -7.43 3.05 7.84
CA GLU A 223 -6.70 2.32 6.80
C GLU A 223 -5.54 3.15 6.25
N LEU A 224 -5.76 4.45 6.03
CA LEU A 224 -4.76 5.32 5.44
C LEU A 224 -3.66 5.66 6.46
N ILE A 225 -2.52 4.99 6.34
CA ILE A 225 -1.37 5.14 7.24
C ILE A 225 -0.09 5.57 6.52
N GLY A 226 -0.10 5.76 5.21
CA GLY A 226 1.07 6.14 4.44
C GLY A 226 0.76 6.57 3.02
N ALA A 227 1.75 7.16 2.37
CA ALA A 227 1.60 7.75 1.05
C ALA A 227 2.91 7.77 0.25
N ARG A 228 2.75 8.03 -1.05
CA ARG A 228 3.81 8.54 -1.92
C ARG A 228 3.30 9.80 -2.60
N THR A 229 4.10 10.89 -2.54
CA THR A 229 3.74 12.15 -3.19
C THR A 229 3.92 12.05 -4.71
N PRO A 230 3.06 12.69 -5.49
CA PRO A 230 3.29 12.84 -6.92
C PRO A 230 4.69 13.36 -7.23
N CYS A 231 5.31 12.83 -8.28
CA CYS A 231 6.63 13.26 -8.75
C CYS A 231 7.77 13.16 -7.72
N LEU A 232 7.52 12.53 -6.56
CA LEU A 232 8.42 12.49 -5.39
C LEU A 232 8.79 13.89 -4.87
N GLU A 233 7.89 14.86 -5.03
CA GLU A 233 8.09 16.26 -4.63
C GLU A 233 7.35 16.58 -3.31
N GLY A 234 7.75 17.66 -2.64
CA GLY A 234 7.06 18.25 -1.47
C GLY A 234 7.18 17.46 -0.17
N GLN A 235 8.09 16.50 -0.07
CA GLN A 235 8.24 15.60 1.07
C GLN A 235 8.33 16.32 2.42
N GLU A 236 9.06 17.44 2.53
CA GLU A 236 9.31 18.12 3.81
C GLU A 236 8.01 18.62 4.46
N ASN A 237 7.17 19.32 3.69
CA ASN A 237 5.90 19.85 4.16
C ASN A 237 4.86 18.74 4.28
N PHE A 238 4.88 17.76 3.36
CA PHE A 238 4.02 16.59 3.44
C PHE A 238 4.25 15.81 4.74
N ILE A 239 5.50 15.47 5.10
CA ILE A 239 5.81 14.73 6.34
C ILE A 239 5.28 15.47 7.57
N SER A 240 5.33 16.82 7.59
CA SER A 240 4.77 17.60 8.70
C SER A 240 3.25 17.45 8.79
N ALA A 241 2.55 17.55 7.66
CA ALA A 241 1.10 17.33 7.61
C ALA A 241 0.71 15.88 7.98
N ALA A 242 1.45 14.91 7.45
CA ALA A 242 1.24 13.47 7.66
C ALA A 242 1.45 13.08 9.13
N ALA A 243 2.46 13.63 9.81
CA ALA A 243 2.71 13.39 11.23
C ALA A 243 1.53 13.85 12.10
N ASP A 244 0.98 15.04 11.83
CA ASP A 244 -0.18 15.57 12.54
C ASP A 244 -1.46 14.73 12.30
N LEU A 245 -1.53 14.01 11.18
CA LEU A 245 -2.67 13.18 10.78
C LEU A 245 -2.50 11.69 11.12
N GLY A 246 -1.42 11.32 11.82
CA GLY A 246 -1.19 9.97 12.31
C GLY A 246 -0.69 8.98 11.26
N PHE A 247 -0.08 9.45 10.19
CA PHE A 247 0.59 8.57 9.23
C PHE A 247 1.78 7.87 9.88
N ARG A 248 2.11 6.68 9.43
CA ARG A 248 3.19 5.87 9.97
C ARG A 248 4.43 5.85 9.08
N TYR A 249 4.27 6.07 7.78
CA TYR A 249 5.38 6.10 6.82
C TYR A 249 5.15 7.11 5.69
N ASP A 250 6.26 7.44 5.05
CA ASP A 250 6.36 8.18 3.80
C ASP A 250 7.28 7.42 2.84
N SER A 251 6.87 7.29 1.57
CA SER A 251 7.66 6.67 0.50
C SER A 251 7.97 7.62 -0.65
N SER A 252 8.03 8.93 -0.37
CA SER A 252 8.26 9.97 -1.39
C SER A 252 9.74 10.31 -1.59
N GLY A 253 10.63 9.74 -0.79
CA GLY A 253 12.07 10.03 -0.87
C GLY A 253 12.80 9.25 -1.95
N ILE A 254 14.03 9.69 -2.24
CA ILE A 254 15.01 8.99 -3.05
C ILE A 254 16.19 8.62 -2.13
N GLY A 255 16.65 7.37 -2.19
CA GLY A 255 17.72 6.93 -1.31
C GLY A 255 18.49 5.71 -1.81
N ASN A 256 19.36 5.21 -0.95
CA ASN A 256 20.08 3.97 -1.18
C ASN A 256 19.38 2.77 -0.53
N GLN A 257 19.73 1.56 -0.93
CA GLN A 257 19.19 0.32 -0.39
C GLN A 257 19.80 0.00 0.99
N VAL A 258 19.34 0.75 1.99
CA VAL A 258 19.69 0.59 3.42
C VAL A 258 18.43 0.46 4.27
N TRP A 259 18.59 0.05 5.52
CA TRP A 259 17.45 -0.04 6.43
C TRP A 259 16.86 1.34 6.74
N PRO A 260 15.53 1.50 6.72
CA PRO A 260 14.87 2.79 6.86
C PRO A 260 15.06 3.42 8.24
N GLY A 261 15.11 4.74 8.26
CA GLY A 261 15.07 5.56 9.45
C GLY A 261 13.69 6.19 9.68
N LYS A 262 13.61 7.11 10.63
CA LYS A 262 12.40 7.93 10.86
C LYS A 262 12.69 9.40 10.63
N LYS A 263 11.72 10.11 10.02
CA LYS A 263 11.66 11.57 9.90
C LYS A 263 10.36 12.04 10.56
N LYS A 264 10.43 12.96 11.50
CA LYS A 264 9.27 13.48 12.27
C LYS A 264 8.34 12.36 12.80
N GLY A 265 8.91 11.25 13.21
CA GLY A 265 8.14 10.09 13.74
C GLY A 265 7.67 9.08 12.70
N LEU A 266 7.58 9.43 11.42
CA LEU A 266 7.24 8.53 10.33
C LEU A 266 8.46 7.72 9.89
N TRP A 267 8.24 6.47 9.46
CA TRP A 267 9.25 5.71 8.72
C TRP A 267 9.48 6.37 7.36
N ASP A 268 10.73 6.74 7.08
CA ASP A 268 11.19 7.23 5.78
C ASP A 268 11.65 6.03 4.95
N ILE A 269 10.83 5.63 3.98
CA ILE A 269 11.04 4.42 3.17
C ILE A 269 11.11 4.82 1.71
N PRO A 270 12.26 5.35 1.25
CA PRO A 270 12.41 5.90 -0.09
C PRO A 270 12.42 4.83 -1.18
N LEU A 271 12.12 5.22 -2.41
CA LEU A 271 12.57 4.50 -3.60
C LEU A 271 14.09 4.52 -3.67
N GLN A 272 14.68 3.49 -4.29
CA GLN A 272 16.10 3.22 -4.14
C GLN A 272 16.84 3.25 -5.47
N LEU A 273 18.12 3.61 -5.41
CA LEU A 273 19.00 3.48 -6.55
C LEU A 273 19.35 1.99 -6.76
N VAL A 274 19.13 1.53 -8.00
CA VAL A 274 19.34 0.16 -8.45
C VAL A 274 20.13 0.15 -9.78
N PRO A 275 20.89 -0.91 -10.08
CA PRO A 275 21.63 -0.99 -11.32
C PRO A 275 20.74 -0.85 -12.56
N LEU A 276 21.23 -0.15 -13.58
CA LEU A 276 20.68 -0.19 -14.93
C LEU A 276 21.62 -1.03 -15.83
N PRO A 277 21.31 -2.30 -16.08
CA PRO A 277 22.18 -3.18 -16.83
C PRO A 277 22.62 -2.60 -18.20
N GLY A 278 23.91 -2.66 -18.49
CA GLY A 278 24.49 -2.05 -19.69
C GLY A 278 24.80 -0.55 -19.57
N ARG A 279 24.63 0.01 -18.38
CA ARG A 279 25.06 1.37 -18.03
C ARG A 279 25.98 1.32 -16.81
N ASP A 280 26.79 2.37 -16.63
CA ASP A 280 27.71 2.56 -15.52
C ASP A 280 27.13 3.40 -14.36
N PHE A 281 25.84 3.64 -14.38
CA PHE A 281 25.11 4.37 -13.34
C PHE A 281 23.89 3.57 -12.85
N GLU A 282 23.41 3.94 -11.68
CA GLU A 282 22.16 3.42 -11.09
C GLU A 282 20.99 4.33 -11.44
N THR A 283 19.79 3.75 -11.58
CA THR A 283 18.53 4.48 -11.74
C THR A 283 17.61 4.21 -10.56
N LEU A 284 16.51 4.96 -10.44
CA LEU A 284 15.55 4.73 -9.38
C LEU A 284 14.76 3.44 -9.63
N SER A 285 14.43 2.72 -8.56
CA SER A 285 13.68 1.46 -8.58
C SER A 285 12.20 1.66 -8.93
N MET A 286 11.94 2.28 -10.08
CA MET A 286 10.62 2.62 -10.58
C MET A 286 10.58 2.45 -12.11
N ASP A 287 9.52 1.86 -12.63
CA ASP A 287 9.31 1.64 -14.06
C ASP A 287 9.49 2.91 -14.90
N TYR A 288 8.92 4.05 -14.45
CA TYR A 288 9.06 5.36 -15.09
C TYR A 288 10.53 5.78 -15.24
N ASN A 289 11.35 5.60 -14.20
CA ASN A 289 12.74 6.01 -14.23
C ASN A 289 13.59 5.14 -15.17
N PHE A 290 13.26 3.86 -15.30
CA PHE A 290 13.84 3.01 -16.33
C PHE A 290 13.42 3.50 -17.73
N MET A 291 12.13 3.76 -17.96
CA MET A 291 11.64 4.29 -19.24
C MET A 291 12.35 5.59 -19.63
N VAL A 292 12.49 6.54 -18.70
CA VAL A 292 13.20 7.82 -18.95
C VAL A 292 14.64 7.59 -19.41
N ASN A 293 15.35 6.68 -18.76
CA ASN A 293 16.76 6.40 -19.08
C ASN A 293 16.95 5.50 -20.31
N GLN A 294 15.90 4.89 -20.82
CA GLN A 294 15.91 3.98 -21.96
C GLN A 294 15.34 4.59 -23.23
N SER A 295 14.09 5.08 -23.17
CA SER A 295 13.38 5.66 -24.32
C SER A 295 13.27 7.19 -24.29
N GLY A 296 13.86 7.87 -23.27
CA GLY A 296 13.84 9.34 -23.18
C GLY A 296 12.44 9.90 -22.96
N THR A 297 11.62 9.30 -22.07
CA THR A 297 10.23 9.64 -21.80
C THR A 297 9.22 9.24 -22.90
N THR A 298 9.69 8.59 -23.98
CA THR A 298 8.80 8.12 -25.04
C THR A 298 8.07 6.85 -24.59
N THR A 299 6.74 6.94 -24.50
CA THR A 299 5.87 5.83 -24.09
C THR A 299 5.59 4.82 -25.20
N GLN A 300 5.91 5.20 -26.45
CA GLN A 300 5.80 4.37 -27.67
C GLN A 300 7.12 4.43 -28.46
N GLY A 301 8.18 4.00 -27.81
CA GLY A 301 9.51 3.93 -28.42
C GLY A 301 9.67 2.77 -29.40
N ASP A 302 10.89 2.60 -29.94
CA ASP A 302 11.21 1.59 -30.93
C ASP A 302 10.83 0.17 -30.45
N PRO A 303 9.91 -0.53 -31.13
CA PRO A 303 9.50 -1.89 -30.76
C PRO A 303 10.65 -2.90 -30.72
N ALA A 304 11.70 -2.70 -31.52
CA ALA A 304 12.89 -3.57 -31.53
C ALA A 304 13.68 -3.50 -30.20
N MET A 305 13.46 -2.47 -29.39
CA MET A 305 14.12 -2.28 -28.10
C MET A 305 13.28 -2.74 -26.90
N HIS A 306 11.99 -3.03 -27.07
CA HIS A 306 11.08 -3.33 -25.96
C HIS A 306 11.60 -4.47 -25.09
N ASP A 307 12.01 -5.60 -25.66
CA ASP A 307 12.54 -6.73 -24.89
C ASP A 307 13.85 -6.38 -24.17
N THR A 308 14.72 -5.57 -24.81
CA THR A 308 15.95 -5.08 -24.18
C THR A 308 15.61 -4.24 -22.95
N TRP A 309 14.68 -3.30 -23.05
CA TRP A 309 14.28 -2.43 -21.95
C TRP A 309 13.62 -3.19 -20.81
N GLY A 310 12.72 -4.12 -21.12
CA GLY A 310 12.09 -5.00 -20.12
C GLY A 310 13.13 -5.84 -19.39
N ASN A 311 14.03 -6.49 -20.11
CA ASN A 311 15.11 -7.28 -19.51
C ASN A 311 16.01 -6.43 -18.61
N GLN A 312 16.37 -5.20 -19.02
CA GLN A 312 17.17 -4.30 -18.18
C GLN A 312 16.45 -3.93 -16.87
N LEU A 313 15.14 -3.67 -16.89
CA LEU A 313 14.36 -3.42 -15.67
C LEU A 313 14.38 -4.65 -14.76
N ARG A 314 13.97 -5.81 -15.28
CA ARG A 314 13.96 -7.07 -14.52
C ARG A 314 15.33 -7.37 -13.91
N ASP A 315 16.37 -7.38 -14.73
CA ASP A 315 17.70 -7.77 -14.31
C ASP A 315 18.31 -6.76 -13.33
N GLY A 316 18.01 -5.46 -13.47
CA GLY A 316 18.42 -4.42 -12.54
C GLY A 316 17.79 -4.60 -11.16
N LEU A 317 16.49 -4.89 -11.11
CA LEU A 317 15.76 -5.17 -9.86
C LEU A 317 16.24 -6.48 -9.22
N ILE A 318 16.48 -7.55 -10.01
CA ILE A 318 17.02 -8.82 -9.49
C ILE A 318 18.44 -8.62 -8.94
N GLN A 319 19.31 -7.86 -9.62
CA GLN A 319 20.65 -7.55 -9.11
C GLN A 319 20.60 -6.78 -7.78
N ALA A 320 19.68 -5.81 -7.65
CA ALA A 320 19.48 -5.09 -6.39
C ALA A 320 18.94 -6.02 -5.29
N TYR A 321 18.01 -6.93 -5.62
CA TYR A 321 17.52 -7.95 -4.71
C TYR A 321 18.68 -8.86 -4.23
N ASP A 322 19.45 -9.43 -5.12
CA ASP A 322 20.56 -10.33 -4.81
C ASP A 322 21.63 -9.65 -3.95
N ARG A 323 21.95 -8.39 -4.26
CA ARG A 323 22.87 -7.55 -3.49
C ARG A 323 22.44 -7.43 -2.02
N ALA A 324 21.16 -7.19 -1.76
CA ALA A 324 20.64 -7.11 -0.40
C ALA A 324 20.49 -8.50 0.24
N TYR A 325 19.96 -9.47 -0.50
CA TYR A 325 19.73 -10.83 -0.03
C TYR A 325 21.00 -11.52 0.45
N GLN A 326 22.12 -11.32 -0.23
CA GLN A 326 23.43 -11.83 0.15
C GLN A 326 24.14 -10.93 1.18
N GLY A 327 23.76 -9.67 1.28
CA GLY A 327 24.42 -8.65 2.09
C GLY A 327 23.62 -8.19 3.31
N ASN A 328 23.21 -6.91 3.29
CA ASN A 328 22.61 -6.21 4.41
C ASN A 328 21.15 -6.53 4.71
N ARG A 329 20.48 -7.32 3.88
CA ARG A 329 19.05 -7.66 3.99
C ARG A 329 18.11 -6.44 4.07
N ALA A 330 18.57 -5.26 3.64
CA ALA A 330 17.73 -4.09 3.60
C ALA A 330 16.54 -4.31 2.65
N PRO A 331 15.35 -3.81 2.98
CA PRO A 331 14.18 -3.94 2.10
C PRO A 331 14.47 -3.40 0.70
N LEU A 332 13.98 -4.08 -0.33
CA LEU A 332 13.94 -3.55 -1.69
C LEU A 332 12.55 -2.92 -1.91
N ILE A 333 12.50 -1.66 -2.28
CA ILE A 333 11.28 -0.90 -2.52
C ILE A 333 11.17 -0.62 -4.01
N ILE A 334 10.06 -1.01 -4.63
CA ILE A 334 9.82 -0.89 -6.07
C ILE A 334 8.53 -0.12 -6.29
N GLY A 335 8.61 0.96 -7.08
CA GLY A 335 7.47 1.75 -7.52
C GLY A 335 7.07 1.41 -8.95
N ASN A 336 5.78 1.41 -9.23
CA ASN A 336 5.24 1.07 -10.54
C ASN A 336 3.99 1.90 -10.83
N HIS A 337 3.63 1.96 -12.12
CA HIS A 337 2.38 2.53 -12.62
C HIS A 337 1.62 1.44 -13.40
N PHE A 338 0.30 1.54 -13.45
CA PHE A 338 -0.51 0.65 -14.31
C PHE A 338 -0.52 1.17 -15.75
N GLU A 339 0.63 1.04 -16.42
CA GLU A 339 0.85 1.63 -17.73
C GLU A 339 1.47 0.64 -18.74
N SER A 340 0.93 0.63 -19.95
CA SER A 340 1.42 -0.24 -21.03
C SER A 340 2.54 0.41 -21.86
N TRP A 341 3.36 1.26 -21.27
CA TRP A 341 4.46 1.94 -21.98
C TRP A 341 5.34 0.95 -22.72
N ASN A 342 5.76 1.36 -23.90
CA ASN A 342 6.65 0.58 -24.77
C ASN A 342 6.17 -0.87 -24.96
N GLY A 343 4.89 -1.02 -25.30
CA GLY A 343 4.27 -2.33 -25.53
C GLY A 343 4.10 -3.17 -24.28
N GLY A 344 3.99 -2.55 -23.09
CA GLY A 344 3.79 -3.23 -21.81
C GLY A 344 5.03 -3.98 -21.32
N THR A 345 6.22 -3.67 -21.85
CA THR A 345 7.43 -4.42 -21.54
C THR A 345 7.82 -4.29 -20.06
N TYR A 346 7.56 -3.13 -19.45
CA TYR A 346 7.85 -2.89 -18.03
C TYR A 346 6.93 -3.73 -17.12
N MET A 347 5.64 -3.83 -17.46
CA MET A 347 4.69 -4.64 -16.69
C MET A 347 5.06 -6.13 -16.73
N ARG A 348 5.45 -6.65 -17.92
CA ARG A 348 5.98 -8.03 -18.02
C ARG A 348 7.24 -8.23 -17.17
N ALA A 349 8.17 -7.29 -17.20
CA ALA A 349 9.39 -7.35 -16.40
C ALA A 349 9.12 -7.31 -14.88
N ILE A 350 8.14 -6.54 -14.43
CA ILE A 350 7.71 -6.52 -13.03
C ILE A 350 7.06 -7.84 -12.62
N GLU A 351 6.20 -8.42 -13.47
CA GLU A 351 5.61 -9.75 -13.23
C GLU A 351 6.69 -10.81 -13.07
N GLU A 352 7.62 -10.91 -14.02
CA GLU A 352 8.77 -11.82 -13.96
C GLU A 352 9.63 -11.59 -12.70
N THR A 353 9.79 -10.33 -12.27
CA THR A 353 10.52 -10.00 -11.05
C THR A 353 9.78 -10.51 -9.82
N ILE A 354 8.45 -10.33 -9.72
CA ILE A 354 7.61 -10.84 -8.62
C ILE A 354 7.74 -12.36 -8.54
N GLU A 355 7.57 -13.06 -9.67
CA GLU A 355 7.67 -14.51 -9.75
C GLU A 355 9.06 -15.02 -9.31
N HIS A 356 10.11 -14.31 -9.69
CA HIS A 356 11.48 -14.67 -9.36
C HIS A 356 11.78 -14.46 -7.86
N VAL A 357 11.50 -13.27 -7.30
CA VAL A 357 11.98 -12.91 -5.97
C VAL A 357 11.05 -13.38 -4.85
N CYS A 358 9.72 -13.36 -5.06
CA CYS A 358 8.77 -13.70 -4.00
C CYS A 358 8.73 -15.21 -3.67
N THR A 359 9.24 -16.04 -4.54
CA THR A 359 9.35 -17.50 -4.36
C THR A 359 10.65 -17.93 -3.68
N LYS A 360 11.62 -17.01 -3.47
CA LYS A 360 12.91 -17.35 -2.85
C LYS A 360 12.77 -17.61 -1.35
N PRO A 361 13.53 -18.56 -0.79
CA PRO A 361 13.60 -18.78 0.66
C PRO A 361 13.92 -17.49 1.42
N GLU A 362 13.40 -17.35 2.63
CA GLU A 362 13.62 -16.18 3.50
C GLU A 362 13.20 -14.83 2.89
N THR A 363 12.55 -14.81 1.73
CA THR A 363 11.98 -13.60 1.13
C THR A 363 10.54 -13.41 1.58
N ARG A 364 10.16 -12.16 1.77
CA ARG A 364 8.80 -11.74 2.06
C ARG A 364 8.43 -10.56 1.18
N CYS A 365 7.56 -10.80 0.21
CA CYS A 365 6.93 -9.75 -0.57
C CYS A 365 5.75 -9.22 0.23
N VAL A 366 5.85 -7.99 0.70
CA VAL A 366 4.96 -7.41 1.71
C VAL A 366 4.48 -6.02 1.29
N SER A 367 3.36 -5.56 1.88
CA SER A 367 2.96 -4.17 1.80
C SER A 367 3.84 -3.28 2.70
N PHE A 368 3.78 -1.96 2.50
CA PHE A 368 4.43 -1.01 3.43
C PHE A 368 3.90 -1.17 4.85
N ARG A 369 2.59 -1.36 5.04
CA ARG A 369 1.99 -1.63 6.36
C ARG A 369 2.68 -2.79 7.06
N GLN A 370 2.83 -3.92 6.37
CA GLN A 370 3.44 -5.12 6.94
C GLN A 370 4.93 -4.92 7.23
N LEU A 371 5.65 -4.18 6.39
CA LEU A 371 7.03 -3.80 6.65
C LEU A 371 7.13 -2.91 7.90
N VAL A 372 6.29 -1.88 7.99
CA VAL A 372 6.26 -0.95 9.14
C VAL A 372 5.87 -1.66 10.42
N ASP A 373 4.90 -2.58 10.38
CA ASP A 373 4.52 -3.41 11.52
C ASP A 373 5.71 -4.26 12.01
N TRP A 374 6.49 -4.82 11.07
CA TRP A 374 7.70 -5.55 11.42
C TRP A 374 8.76 -4.63 12.03
N LEU A 375 9.00 -3.46 11.43
CA LEU A 375 9.97 -2.48 11.95
C LEU A 375 9.61 -1.99 13.36
N ASP A 376 8.34 -1.66 13.60
CA ASP A 376 7.87 -1.19 14.92
C ASP A 376 7.95 -2.29 16.00
N ALA A 377 7.91 -3.55 15.61
CA ALA A 377 8.06 -4.67 16.53
C ALA A 377 9.52 -4.92 16.96
N GLN A 378 10.51 -4.37 16.25
CA GLN A 378 11.92 -4.64 16.54
C GLN A 378 12.44 -3.84 17.75
N ASP A 379 13.49 -4.35 18.39
CA ASP A 379 14.25 -3.60 19.38
C ASP A 379 14.94 -2.40 18.71
N PRO A 380 14.81 -1.16 19.23
CA PRO A 380 15.46 0.02 18.66
C PRO A 380 16.98 -0.11 18.50
N LYS A 381 17.67 -0.86 19.38
CA LYS A 381 19.11 -1.11 19.28
C LYS A 381 19.44 -2.06 18.11
N VAL A 382 18.57 -3.01 17.82
CA VAL A 382 18.70 -3.88 16.63
C VAL A 382 18.52 -3.06 15.37
N LEU A 383 17.49 -2.21 15.31
CA LEU A 383 17.26 -1.32 14.17
C LEU A 383 18.42 -0.34 13.95
N ALA A 384 19.01 0.19 15.01
CA ALA A 384 20.18 1.06 14.89
C ALA A 384 21.34 0.32 14.21
N GLN A 385 21.66 -0.92 14.65
CA GLN A 385 22.71 -1.72 14.04
C GLN A 385 22.40 -2.13 12.59
N LEU A 386 21.12 -2.38 12.26
CA LEU A 386 20.71 -2.65 10.87
C LEU A 386 20.94 -1.41 9.97
N ARG A 387 20.62 -0.20 10.46
CA ARG A 387 20.85 1.06 9.73
C ARG A 387 22.32 1.38 9.48
N ASP A 388 23.21 0.91 10.34
CA ASP A 388 24.66 1.10 10.17
C ASP A 388 25.25 0.24 9.04
N LEU A 389 24.50 -0.77 8.55
CA LEU A 389 24.94 -1.62 7.46
C LEU A 389 24.96 -0.84 6.13
N LYS A 390 26.06 -0.95 5.42
CA LYS A 390 26.20 -0.36 4.08
C LYS A 390 25.47 -1.20 3.04
N VAL A 391 25.14 -0.59 1.91
CA VAL A 391 24.52 -1.28 0.75
C VAL A 391 25.27 -2.57 0.44
N GLY A 392 24.55 -3.68 0.39
CA GLY A 392 25.10 -5.00 0.05
C GLY A 392 26.16 -5.55 0.99
N LYS A 393 26.31 -5.01 2.21
CA LYS A 393 27.30 -5.49 3.18
C LYS A 393 26.63 -6.12 4.39
N GLU A 394 26.97 -7.38 4.66
CA GLU A 394 26.56 -8.05 5.89
C GLU A 394 27.26 -7.47 7.14
N PRO A 395 26.79 -7.77 8.36
CA PRO A 395 27.47 -7.38 9.58
C PRO A 395 28.93 -7.89 9.59
N LYS A 396 29.88 -7.06 10.01
CA LYS A 396 31.31 -7.41 10.04
C LYS A 396 31.60 -8.74 10.76
N GLN A 397 30.79 -9.11 11.73
CA GLN A 397 30.94 -10.34 12.54
C GLN A 397 30.10 -11.50 11.97
N GLY A 398 29.45 -11.30 10.82
CA GLY A 398 28.45 -12.20 10.24
C GLY A 398 27.13 -12.20 11.01
N TRP A 399 26.09 -12.70 10.36
CA TRP A 399 24.73 -12.75 10.93
C TRP A 399 24.61 -13.60 12.18
N ALA A 400 25.40 -14.68 12.30
CA ALA A 400 25.38 -15.56 13.47
C ALA A 400 25.73 -14.85 14.79
N LYS A 401 26.39 -13.69 14.72
CA LYS A 401 26.75 -12.85 15.89
C LYS A 401 25.97 -11.53 15.94
N PHE A 402 24.95 -11.39 15.12
CA PHE A 402 24.08 -10.21 15.08
C PHE A 402 22.84 -10.39 15.98
N PRO A 403 22.34 -9.37 16.70
CA PRO A 403 23.00 -8.07 16.90
C PRO A 403 24.25 -8.20 17.76
N ALA A 404 25.25 -7.36 17.52
CA ALA A 404 26.44 -7.30 18.36
C ALA A 404 26.05 -6.90 19.79
N LYS A 405 26.64 -7.56 20.80
CA LYS A 405 26.46 -7.15 22.20
C LYS A 405 26.98 -5.71 22.34
N THR A 406 26.13 -4.79 22.77
CA THR A 406 26.57 -3.44 23.14
C THR A 406 27.58 -3.58 24.27
N PRO A 407 28.80 -3.03 24.17
CA PRO A 407 29.72 -2.99 25.32
C PRO A 407 29.00 -2.38 26.51
N ALA A 408 29.13 -2.99 27.68
CA ALA A 408 28.62 -2.40 28.91
C ALA A 408 29.23 -0.98 29.03
N ALA A 409 28.39 0.00 29.31
CA ALA A 409 28.91 1.34 29.59
C ALA A 409 30.00 1.23 30.65
N PRO A 410 31.17 1.92 30.48
CA PRO A 410 32.21 1.88 31.50
C PRO A 410 31.59 2.28 32.83
N ALA A 411 31.81 1.46 33.85
CA ALA A 411 31.34 1.75 35.19
C ALA A 411 31.86 3.16 35.57
N LYS A 412 30.94 4.02 35.99
CA LYS A 412 31.37 5.31 36.55
C LYS A 412 32.41 5.05 37.63
N PRO A 413 33.59 5.75 37.62
CA PRO A 413 34.54 5.58 38.69
C PRO A 413 33.82 5.90 40.01
N GLY A 414 33.85 4.97 40.93
CA GLY A 414 33.29 5.15 42.25
C GLY A 414 33.96 6.33 42.90
N GLY A 415 33.18 7.38 43.22
CA GLY A 415 33.67 8.47 44.02
C GLY A 415 34.13 7.92 45.38
N SER A 416 35.42 7.97 45.62
CA SER A 416 35.99 7.74 46.96
C SER A 416 35.48 8.85 47.87
N GLY A 417 34.53 8.54 48.72
CA GLY A 417 34.17 9.39 49.83
C GLY A 417 35.42 9.52 50.73
N LYS A 418 35.97 10.71 50.81
CA LYS A 418 36.83 11.07 51.93
C LYS A 418 35.91 11.60 53.00
N ASP A 419 35.80 10.81 54.07
CA ASP A 419 35.37 11.28 55.37
C ASP A 419 36.47 12.23 55.89
N GLU A 420 36.25 13.50 55.91
CA GLU A 420 36.98 14.45 56.76
C GLU A 420 36.10 14.70 57.98
N ALA A 421 36.51 14.05 59.08
CA ALA A 421 36.12 14.43 60.41
C ALA A 421 36.98 15.65 60.80
N GLU A 422 36.39 16.80 61.06
CA GLU A 422 36.99 17.85 61.89
C GLU A 422 36.04 18.15 63.04
N GLY A 423 36.57 17.85 64.23
CA GLY A 423 36.04 18.39 65.47
C GLY A 423 36.72 19.70 65.81
N ALA A 424 35.91 20.60 66.33
CA ALA A 424 36.20 21.54 67.44
C ALA A 424 34.99 22.46 67.64
#